data_11c0c3067633c3d0756c86e0029935ca
#
_entry.id   11c0c3067633c3d0756c86e0029935ca
#
_cell.length_a   1.000
_cell.length_b   1.000
_cell.length_c   1.000
_cell.angle_alpha   90.00
_cell.angle_beta   90.00
_cell.angle_gamma   90.00
#
_symmetry.space_group_name_H-M   'P 1'
#
loop_
_entity.id
_entity.type
_entity.pdbx_description
1 polymer ?
#
loop_
_entity_poly.entity_id
_entity_poly.type
_entity_poly.pdbx_seq_one_letter_code
_entity_poly.pdbx_strand_id
1 'polypeptide(L)'
;IVIVANASQRWVTDILSERQRRVERDLRRLVADQLARLFTRDRISTHRQLSGATSKTYEFANIVALPNRLLIVEPVANHAGAIAASFLKLTDVHNAHPDFPREVVIEDQDSWKSEDLAVLSEASDGIRDIARGLEPLRAKYPEAA
;
A
#
# COMPACT_ATOMS: atom_id res chain seq x y z
N ILE A 1 -12.42 40.02 6.33
CA ILE A 1 -12.72 39.29 5.09
C ILE A 1 -11.65 38.23 4.82
N VAL A 2 -10.37 38.62 4.86
CA VAL A 2 -9.24 37.67 4.64
C VAL A 2 -9.22 36.58 5.73
N ILE A 3 -9.49 36.93 6.97
CA ILE A 3 -9.54 35.99 8.11
C ILE A 3 -10.66 34.96 7.92
N VAL A 4 -11.83 35.38 7.45
CA VAL A 4 -12.98 34.49 7.19
C VAL A 4 -12.67 33.53 6.05
N ALA A 5 -12.05 34.00 4.96
CA ALA A 5 -11.64 33.16 3.84
C ALA A 5 -10.61 32.10 4.28
N ASN A 6 -9.61 32.47 5.08
CA ASN A 6 -8.62 31.54 5.61
C ASN A 6 -9.23 30.49 6.54
N ALA A 7 -10.18 30.88 7.39
CA ALA A 7 -10.90 29.95 8.26
C ALA A 7 -11.73 28.93 7.44
N SER A 8 -12.40 29.36 6.39
CA SER A 8 -13.16 28.50 5.49
C SER A 8 -12.25 27.50 4.75
N GLN A 9 -11.10 27.94 4.28
CA GLN A 9 -10.12 27.09 3.60
C GLN A 9 -9.57 26.03 4.54
N ARG A 10 -9.23 26.37 5.79
CA ARG A 10 -8.77 25.41 6.80
C ARG A 10 -9.81 24.35 7.09
N TRP A 11 -11.06 24.76 7.26
CA TRP A 11 -12.17 23.82 7.53
C TRP A 11 -12.37 22.83 6.39
N VAL A 12 -12.35 23.24 5.13
CA VAL A 12 -12.46 22.38 3.95
C VAL A 12 -11.25 21.43 3.87
N THR A 13 -10.03 21.93 4.11
CA THR A 13 -8.81 21.12 4.10
C THR A 13 -8.86 20.02 5.19
N ASP A 14 -9.32 20.36 6.41
CA ASP A 14 -9.44 19.40 7.52
C ASP A 14 -10.44 18.29 7.20
N ILE A 15 -11.59 18.61 6.59
CA ILE A 15 -12.59 17.62 6.15
C ILE A 15 -12.03 16.69 5.09
N LEU A 16 -11.33 17.20 4.08
CA LEU A 16 -10.73 16.41 3.02
C LEU A 16 -9.65 15.47 3.59
N SER A 17 -8.79 15.97 4.48
CA SER A 17 -7.75 15.16 5.13
C SER A 17 -8.33 14.03 5.98
N GLU A 18 -9.41 14.31 6.70
CA GLU A 18 -10.10 13.30 7.50
C GLU A 18 -10.76 12.24 6.63
N ARG A 19 -11.39 12.65 5.52
CA ARG A 19 -11.97 11.73 4.53
C ARG A 19 -10.91 10.84 3.92
N GLN A 20 -9.77 11.37 3.52
CA GLN A 20 -8.63 10.61 2.99
C GLN A 20 -8.13 9.58 3.99
N ARG A 21 -7.94 9.96 5.26
CA ARG A 21 -7.50 9.03 6.32
C ARG A 21 -8.51 7.90 6.55
N ARG A 22 -9.81 8.18 6.43
CA ARG A 22 -10.86 7.17 6.56
C ARG A 22 -10.79 6.16 5.41
N VAL A 23 -10.66 6.63 4.18
CA VAL A 23 -10.53 5.79 2.99
C VAL A 23 -9.30 4.91 3.10
N GLU A 24 -8.17 5.45 3.52
CA GLU A 24 -6.94 4.69 3.73
C GLU A 24 -7.10 3.59 4.79
N ARG A 25 -7.75 3.87 5.91
CA ARG A 25 -8.01 2.88 6.96
C ARG A 25 -8.90 1.76 6.48
N ASP A 26 -9.95 2.10 5.73
CA ASP A 26 -10.89 1.12 5.19
C ASP A 26 -10.20 0.20 4.19
N LEU A 27 -9.38 0.75 3.31
CA LEU A 27 -8.60 -0.03 2.36
C LEU A 27 -7.63 -0.98 3.07
N ARG A 28 -6.89 -0.51 4.07
CA ARG A 28 -5.98 -1.33 4.87
C ARG A 28 -6.71 -2.49 5.54
N ARG A 29 -7.89 -2.24 6.08
CA ARG A 29 -8.70 -3.28 6.73
C ARG A 29 -9.17 -4.32 5.73
N LEU A 30 -9.67 -3.91 4.56
CA LEU A 30 -10.09 -4.82 3.50
C LEU A 30 -8.94 -5.71 3.04
N VAL A 31 -7.76 -5.14 2.84
CA VAL A 31 -6.57 -5.89 2.43
C VAL A 31 -6.18 -6.90 3.50
N ALA A 32 -6.10 -6.49 4.75
CA ALA A 32 -5.75 -7.37 5.87
C ALA A 32 -6.75 -8.53 6.00
N ASP A 33 -8.05 -8.26 5.87
CA ASP A 33 -9.10 -9.29 5.95
C ASP A 33 -8.99 -10.31 4.81
N GLN A 34 -8.71 -9.86 3.59
CA GLN A 34 -8.52 -10.77 2.46
C GLN A 34 -7.24 -11.60 2.59
N LEU A 35 -6.14 -10.99 3.01
CA LEU A 35 -4.89 -11.72 3.23
C LEU A 35 -5.04 -12.81 4.29
N ALA A 36 -5.78 -12.54 5.36
CA ALA A 36 -6.05 -13.51 6.44
C ALA A 36 -6.82 -14.75 5.96
N ARG A 37 -7.56 -14.64 4.86
CA ARG A 37 -8.27 -15.76 4.24
C ARG A 37 -7.40 -16.55 3.25
N LEU A 38 -6.37 -15.91 2.70
CA LEU A 38 -5.54 -16.51 1.65
C LEU A 38 -4.29 -17.18 2.20
N PHE A 39 -3.73 -16.63 3.27
CA PHE A 39 -2.46 -17.08 3.85
C PHE A 39 -2.61 -17.46 5.31
N THR A 40 -1.72 -18.33 5.78
CA THR A 40 -1.70 -18.75 7.18
C THR A 40 -1.42 -17.56 8.10
N ARG A 41 -2.17 -17.44 9.17
CA ARG A 41 -2.14 -16.27 10.04
C ARG A 41 -0.77 -16.01 10.67
N ASP A 42 -0.05 -17.06 11.00
CA ASP A 42 1.32 -16.98 11.57
C ASP A 42 2.35 -16.45 10.58
N ARG A 43 2.04 -16.43 9.28
CA ARG A 43 2.92 -15.87 8.25
C ARG A 43 2.68 -14.39 7.99
N ILE A 44 1.59 -13.83 8.49
CA ILE A 44 1.20 -12.43 8.24
C ILE A 44 1.66 -11.56 9.41
N SER A 45 2.42 -10.52 9.11
CA SER A 45 2.79 -9.45 10.05
C SER A 45 2.19 -8.13 9.59
N THR A 46 1.60 -7.38 10.51
CA THR A 46 1.06 -6.05 10.23
C THR A 46 1.97 -4.99 10.87
N HIS A 47 2.00 -3.81 10.26
CA HIS A 47 2.81 -2.68 10.76
C HIS A 47 4.28 -3.01 10.99
N ARG A 48 4.85 -3.85 10.12
CA ARG A 48 6.24 -4.27 10.24
C ARG A 48 7.17 -3.23 9.60
N GLN A 49 8.29 -2.97 10.26
CA GLN A 49 9.31 -2.05 9.76
C GLN A 49 10.38 -2.79 8.97
N LEU A 50 10.77 -2.21 7.84
CA LEU A 50 11.89 -2.66 7.01
C LEU A 50 12.80 -1.46 6.69
N SER A 51 14.10 -1.70 6.69
CA SER A 51 15.07 -0.68 6.32
C SER A 51 15.35 -0.70 4.83
N GLY A 52 15.40 0.48 4.22
CA GLY A 52 15.80 0.66 2.82
C GLY A 52 17.32 0.76 2.64
N ALA A 53 17.76 0.87 1.40
CA ALA A 53 19.17 1.03 1.04
C ALA A 53 19.79 2.34 1.58
N THR A 54 18.96 3.37 1.79
CA THR A 54 19.36 4.64 2.40
C THR A 54 19.48 4.59 3.91
N SER A 55 19.30 3.42 4.53
CA SER A 55 19.20 3.20 5.99
C SER A 55 17.96 3.81 6.64
N LYS A 56 17.05 4.38 5.84
CA LYS A 56 15.76 4.87 6.32
C LYS A 56 14.85 3.68 6.59
N THR A 57 14.12 3.73 7.71
CA THR A 57 13.17 2.69 8.09
C THR A 57 11.76 3.10 7.70
N TYR A 58 11.01 2.15 7.13
CA TYR A 58 9.64 2.35 6.68
C TYR A 58 8.72 1.33 7.31
N GLU A 59 7.49 1.72 7.62
CA GLU A 59 6.45 0.81 8.07
C GLU A 59 5.62 0.35 6.88
N PHE A 60 5.37 -0.96 6.81
CA PHE A 60 4.51 -1.59 5.81
C PHE A 60 3.27 -2.17 6.48
N ALA A 61 2.11 -1.98 5.84
CA ALA A 61 0.84 -2.42 6.40
C ALA A 61 0.76 -3.94 6.53
N ASN A 62 1.26 -4.68 5.54
CA ASN A 62 1.22 -6.15 5.53
C ASN A 62 2.51 -6.73 4.96
N ILE A 63 3.07 -7.67 5.69
CA ILE A 63 4.21 -8.51 5.25
C ILE A 63 3.79 -9.96 5.39
N VAL A 64 3.97 -10.76 4.35
CA VAL A 64 3.74 -12.21 4.38
C VAL A 64 5.09 -12.92 4.32
N ALA A 65 5.38 -13.76 5.31
CA ALA A 65 6.61 -14.51 5.35
C ALA A 65 6.58 -15.67 4.34
N LEU A 66 7.52 -15.65 3.39
CA LEU A 66 7.83 -16.76 2.50
C LEU A 66 9.02 -17.53 3.06
N PRO A 67 9.34 -18.76 2.59
CA PRO A 67 10.40 -19.56 3.19
C PRO A 67 11.75 -18.85 3.33
N ASN A 68 12.16 -18.07 2.34
CA ASN A 68 13.49 -17.42 2.33
C ASN A 68 13.41 -15.90 2.05
N ARG A 69 12.22 -15.30 2.03
CA ARG A 69 12.02 -13.90 1.67
C ARG A 69 10.71 -13.38 2.26
N LEU A 70 10.48 -12.10 2.14
CA LEU A 70 9.26 -11.46 2.61
C LEU A 70 8.48 -10.90 1.42
N LEU A 71 7.19 -11.18 1.37
CA LEU A 71 6.27 -10.56 0.42
C LEU A 71 5.69 -9.30 1.04
N ILE A 72 5.88 -8.17 0.39
CA ILE A 72 5.30 -6.90 0.79
C ILE A 72 3.95 -6.73 0.08
N VAL A 73 2.88 -6.51 0.84
CA VAL A 73 1.55 -6.22 0.30
C VAL A 73 1.10 -4.88 0.83
N GLU A 74 1.22 -3.86 0.00
CA GLU A 74 1.02 -2.47 0.43
C GLU A 74 -0.24 -1.87 -0.19
N PRO A 75 -1.24 -1.51 0.62
CA PRO A 75 -2.40 -0.75 0.14
C PRO A 75 -2.00 0.69 -0.13
N VAL A 76 -2.45 1.22 -1.27
CA VAL A 76 -2.16 2.59 -1.69
C VAL A 76 -3.46 3.30 -2.04
N ALA A 77 -3.75 4.39 -1.35
CA ALA A 77 -4.91 5.23 -1.63
C ALA A 77 -4.67 6.12 -2.86
N ASN A 78 -5.74 6.45 -3.57
CA ASN A 78 -5.68 7.23 -4.81
C ASN A 78 -5.55 8.73 -4.52
N HIS A 79 -4.41 9.15 -4.02
CA HIS A 79 -4.02 10.56 -3.93
C HIS A 79 -2.50 10.72 -4.01
N ALA A 80 -2.05 11.89 -4.45
CA ALA A 80 -0.66 12.15 -4.79
C ALA A 80 0.33 11.85 -3.63
N GLY A 81 -0.04 12.20 -2.40
CA GLY A 81 0.80 11.96 -1.23
C GLY A 81 1.03 10.48 -0.95
N ALA A 82 -0.02 9.66 -1.04
CA ALA A 82 0.07 8.22 -0.82
C ALA A 82 0.88 7.54 -1.93
N ILE A 83 0.68 7.94 -3.18
CA ILE A 83 1.41 7.41 -4.34
C ILE A 83 2.91 7.71 -4.21
N ALA A 84 3.27 8.96 -3.93
CA ALA A 84 4.67 9.38 -3.78
C ALA A 84 5.35 8.67 -2.61
N ALA A 85 4.71 8.58 -1.46
CA ALA A 85 5.25 7.91 -0.28
C ALA A 85 5.45 6.41 -0.52
N SER A 86 4.51 5.76 -1.19
CA SER A 86 4.59 4.33 -1.52
C SER A 86 5.69 4.05 -2.55
N PHE A 87 5.81 4.88 -3.58
CA PHE A 87 6.89 4.78 -4.55
C PHE A 87 8.26 4.85 -3.87
N LEU A 88 8.46 5.84 -3.00
CA LEU A 88 9.73 6.03 -2.30
C LEU A 88 10.09 4.83 -1.44
N LYS A 89 9.19 4.39 -0.56
CA LYS A 89 9.49 3.30 0.37
C LYS A 89 9.65 1.94 -0.32
N LEU A 90 8.84 1.65 -1.32
CA LEU A 90 8.94 0.39 -2.07
C LEU A 90 10.24 0.32 -2.88
N THR A 91 10.64 1.43 -3.49
CA THR A 91 11.89 1.51 -4.26
C THR A 91 13.10 1.40 -3.35
N ASP A 92 13.14 2.11 -2.24
CA ASP A 92 14.28 2.11 -1.31
C ASP A 92 14.45 0.73 -0.65
N VAL A 93 13.37 0.09 -0.23
CA VAL A 93 13.42 -1.26 0.35
C VAL A 93 13.80 -2.29 -0.71
N HIS A 94 13.34 -2.15 -1.95
CA HIS A 94 13.76 -3.03 -3.04
C HIS A 94 15.26 -2.96 -3.32
N ASN A 95 15.84 -1.77 -3.25
CA ASN A 95 17.28 -1.61 -3.42
C ASN A 95 18.10 -2.30 -2.32
N ALA A 96 17.54 -2.42 -1.12
CA ALA A 96 18.18 -3.16 -0.02
C ALA A 96 17.88 -4.67 -0.09
N HIS A 97 16.70 -5.05 -0.57
CA HIS A 97 16.19 -6.43 -0.59
C HIS A 97 15.57 -6.74 -1.95
N PRO A 98 16.39 -6.95 -3.01
CA PRO A 98 15.86 -7.16 -4.38
C PRO A 98 15.02 -8.42 -4.54
N ASP A 99 15.17 -9.39 -3.66
CA ASP A 99 14.43 -10.65 -3.66
C ASP A 99 13.07 -10.60 -2.94
N PHE A 100 12.75 -9.49 -2.27
CA PHE A 100 11.44 -9.31 -1.65
C PHE A 100 10.41 -8.86 -2.68
N PRO A 101 9.42 -9.71 -3.03
CA PRO A 101 8.36 -9.30 -3.94
C PRO A 101 7.49 -8.20 -3.32
N ARG A 102 7.01 -7.31 -4.18
CA ARG A 102 6.22 -6.12 -3.79
C ARG A 102 4.92 -6.10 -4.56
N GLU A 103 3.83 -6.32 -3.88
CA GLU A 103 2.49 -6.23 -4.47
C GLU A 103 1.78 -4.99 -3.92
N VAL A 104 1.30 -4.15 -4.80
CA VAL A 104 0.50 -2.97 -4.47
C VAL A 104 -0.97 -3.33 -4.61
N VAL A 105 -1.77 -2.92 -3.64
CA VAL A 105 -3.23 -3.11 -3.66
C VAL A 105 -3.91 -1.76 -3.69
N ILE A 106 -4.78 -1.57 -4.66
CA ILE A 106 -5.56 -0.35 -4.85
C ILE A 106 -7.06 -0.67 -4.83
N GLU A 107 -7.87 0.34 -4.74
CA GLU A 107 -9.32 0.23 -4.85
C GLU A 107 -9.78 0.95 -6.12
N ASP A 108 -10.73 0.35 -6.86
CA ASP A 108 -11.34 0.94 -8.04
C ASP A 108 -10.31 1.40 -9.10
N GLN A 109 -9.63 0.44 -9.68
CA GLN A 109 -8.58 0.67 -10.67
C GLN A 109 -9.02 1.58 -11.83
N ASP A 110 -10.28 1.50 -12.23
CA ASP A 110 -10.81 2.28 -13.35
C ASP A 110 -10.87 3.78 -13.06
N SER A 111 -10.86 4.18 -11.77
CA SER A 111 -10.81 5.59 -11.36
C SER A 111 -9.39 6.17 -11.31
N TRP A 112 -8.37 5.34 -11.46
CA TRP A 112 -6.97 5.76 -11.38
C TRP A 112 -6.48 6.35 -12.69
N LYS A 113 -5.63 7.37 -12.61
CA LYS A 113 -4.92 7.91 -13.77
C LYS A 113 -3.87 6.90 -14.24
N SER A 114 -3.72 6.77 -15.55
CA SER A 114 -2.73 5.85 -16.14
C SER A 114 -1.30 6.18 -15.74
N GLU A 115 -0.98 7.46 -15.57
CA GLU A 115 0.35 7.91 -15.12
C GLU A 115 0.65 7.45 -13.69
N ASP A 116 -0.34 7.49 -12.80
CA ASP A 116 -0.20 7.06 -11.42
C ASP A 116 -0.01 5.55 -11.32
N LEU A 117 -0.76 4.79 -12.12
CA LEU A 117 -0.57 3.33 -12.22
C LEU A 117 0.81 2.99 -12.78
N ALA A 118 1.31 3.74 -13.75
CA ALA A 118 2.65 3.56 -14.30
C ALA A 118 3.73 3.79 -13.22
N VAL A 119 3.59 4.83 -12.40
CA VAL A 119 4.50 5.09 -11.28
C VAL A 119 4.51 3.92 -10.29
N LEU A 120 3.35 3.42 -9.89
CA LEU A 120 3.27 2.28 -8.98
C LEU A 120 3.81 0.99 -9.62
N SER A 121 3.65 0.81 -10.91
CA SER A 121 4.20 -0.34 -11.64
C SER A 121 5.73 -0.35 -11.62
N GLU A 122 6.37 0.80 -11.69
CA GLU A 122 7.83 0.92 -11.56
C GLU A 122 8.32 0.47 -10.19
N ALA A 123 7.53 0.70 -9.14
CA ALA A 123 7.90 0.43 -7.76
C ALA A 123 7.43 -0.94 -7.25
N SER A 124 6.77 -1.75 -8.07
CA SER A 124 6.14 -3.00 -7.62
C SER A 124 6.27 -4.12 -8.64
N ASP A 125 6.01 -5.34 -8.20
CA ASP A 125 5.96 -6.53 -9.06
C ASP A 125 4.54 -6.80 -9.58
N GLY A 126 3.54 -6.08 -9.06
CA GLY A 126 2.17 -6.17 -9.52
C GLY A 126 1.27 -5.20 -8.79
N ILE A 127 0.18 -4.83 -9.46
CA ILE A 127 -0.90 -4.00 -8.90
C ILE A 127 -2.17 -4.84 -8.90
N ARG A 128 -2.87 -4.87 -7.76
CA ARG A 128 -4.11 -5.62 -7.59
C ARG A 128 -5.23 -4.68 -7.18
N ASP A 129 -6.41 -4.87 -7.77
CA ASP A 129 -7.63 -4.17 -7.36
C ASP A 129 -8.35 -5.03 -6.31
N ILE A 130 -8.55 -4.47 -5.11
CA ILE A 130 -9.19 -5.16 -4.00
C ILE A 130 -10.62 -5.61 -4.34
N ALA A 131 -11.31 -4.85 -5.20
CA ALA A 131 -12.67 -5.17 -5.63
C ALA A 131 -12.73 -6.47 -6.49
N ARG A 132 -11.62 -6.83 -7.14
CA ARG A 132 -11.49 -8.05 -7.93
C ARG A 132 -10.96 -9.24 -7.11
N GLY A 133 -10.65 -9.02 -5.82
CA GLY A 133 -10.11 -10.03 -4.93
C GLY A 133 -8.61 -10.23 -5.05
N LEU A 134 -8.02 -10.77 -3.99
CA LEU A 134 -6.58 -11.02 -3.89
C LEU A 134 -6.19 -12.49 -4.13
N GLU A 135 -7.12 -13.34 -4.55
CA GLU A 135 -6.88 -14.76 -4.85
C GLU A 135 -5.68 -14.98 -5.78
N PRO A 136 -5.42 -14.12 -6.81
CA PRO A 136 -4.24 -14.29 -7.66
C PRO A 136 -2.92 -14.26 -6.89
N LEU A 137 -2.83 -13.61 -5.72
CA LEU A 137 -1.64 -13.63 -4.88
C LEU A 137 -1.33 -15.01 -4.34
N ARG A 138 -2.36 -15.78 -3.98
CA ARG A 138 -2.20 -17.16 -3.52
C ARG A 138 -1.61 -18.05 -4.62
N ALA A 139 -2.06 -17.87 -5.84
CA ALA A 139 -1.53 -18.61 -7.00
C ALA A 139 -0.09 -18.20 -7.33
N LYS A 140 0.25 -16.92 -7.19
CA LYS A 140 1.58 -16.39 -7.46
C LYS A 140 2.59 -16.76 -6.34
N TYR A 141 2.12 -16.91 -5.11
CA TYR A 141 2.94 -17.20 -3.93
C TYR A 141 2.40 -18.41 -3.16
N PRO A 142 2.35 -19.61 -3.77
CA PRO A 142 1.74 -20.79 -3.15
C PRO A 142 2.49 -21.28 -1.91
N GLU A 143 3.76 -20.94 -1.78
CA GLU A 143 4.60 -21.30 -0.63
C GLU A 143 4.14 -20.62 0.68
N ALA A 144 3.29 -19.61 0.63
CA ALA A 144 2.74 -18.91 1.79
C ALA A 144 1.31 -19.36 2.18
N ALA A 145 0.70 -20.15 1.35
CA ALA A 145 -0.68 -20.60 1.56
C ALA A 145 -0.82 -21.66 2.66
#